data_6115f976360d3df4cbdee40902b04087
#
_entry.id   6115f976360d3df4cbdee40902b04087
#
_cell.length_a   1.000
_cell.length_b   1.000
_cell.length_c   1.000
_cell.angle_alpha   90.00
_cell.angle_beta   90.00
_cell.angle_gamma   90.00
#
_symmetry.space_group_name_H-M   'P 1'
#
loop_
_entity.id
_entity.type
_entity.pdbx_description
1 polymer ?
#
loop_
_entity_poly.entity_id
_entity_poly.type
_entity_poly.pdbx_seq_one_letter_code
_entity_poly.pdbx_strand_id
1 'polypeptide(L)'
;MAMQFLYAMNFLHKHDVCHRDLSYGNVLIHTYDDGAFAVKVSDFGLAKERNSDLTSTGSSMKGSIEDPALKSFKDFKPVNDIYSIGFILNYIFTGRRDLLADGSRLGSIIQKCSATNPADRYQTVKGIIEDMKKTECPVG
;
A
#
# COMPACT_ATOMS: atom_id res chain seq x y z
N MET A 1 5.12 12.24 -4.12
CA MET A 1 4.26 11.15 -4.61
C MET A 1 3.94 10.13 -3.53
N ALA A 2 4.95 9.59 -2.90
CA ALA A 2 4.73 8.58 -1.86
C ALA A 2 3.88 9.09 -0.71
N MET A 3 4.13 10.30 -0.25
CA MET A 3 3.34 10.85 0.87
C MET A 3 1.89 11.05 0.52
N GLN A 4 1.59 11.49 -0.71
CA GLN A 4 0.20 11.61 -1.14
C GLN A 4 -0.51 10.27 -1.13
N PHE A 5 0.17 9.23 -1.60
CA PHE A 5 -0.37 7.88 -1.57
C PHE A 5 -0.65 7.43 -0.13
N LEU A 6 0.30 7.65 0.76
CA LEU A 6 0.15 7.26 2.15
C LEU A 6 -0.99 8.02 2.85
N TYR A 7 -1.12 9.31 2.57
CA TYR A 7 -2.21 10.08 3.15
C TYR A 7 -3.57 9.58 2.65
N ALA A 8 -3.65 9.19 1.37
CA ALA A 8 -4.88 8.64 0.83
C ALA A 8 -5.25 7.33 1.54
N MET A 9 -4.26 6.45 1.72
CA MET A 9 -4.51 5.18 2.42
C MET A 9 -4.85 5.39 3.88
N ASN A 10 -4.19 6.34 4.53
CA ASN A 10 -4.50 6.67 5.93
C ASN A 10 -5.94 7.19 6.05
N PHE A 11 -6.37 8.00 5.10
CA PHE A 11 -7.75 8.50 5.09
C PHE A 11 -8.75 7.35 5.02
N LEU A 12 -8.53 6.39 4.13
CA LEU A 12 -9.40 5.24 4.02
C LEU A 12 -9.45 4.45 5.33
N HIS A 13 -8.31 4.15 5.90
CA HIS A 13 -8.24 3.36 7.12
C HIS A 13 -8.86 4.07 8.32
N LYS A 14 -8.74 5.40 8.38
CA LYS A 14 -9.38 6.16 9.46
C LYS A 14 -10.90 6.12 9.36
N HIS A 15 -11.43 5.83 8.20
CA HIS A 15 -12.87 5.69 8.00
C HIS A 15 -13.29 4.22 7.95
N ASP A 16 -12.45 3.34 8.48
CA ASP A 16 -12.70 1.91 8.55
C ASP A 16 -12.89 1.27 7.18
N VAL A 17 -12.20 1.80 6.17
CA VAL A 17 -12.25 1.25 4.82
C VAL A 17 -10.89 0.67 4.48
N CYS A 18 -10.84 -0.63 4.20
CA CYS A 18 -9.67 -1.26 3.63
C CYS A 18 -9.83 -1.30 2.12
N HIS A 19 -8.74 -1.12 1.39
CA HIS A 19 -8.81 -1.18 -0.06
C HIS A 19 -9.12 -2.59 -0.54
N ARG A 20 -8.39 -3.56 -0.02
CA ARG A 20 -8.56 -4.99 -0.28
C ARG A 20 -8.08 -5.49 -1.63
N ASP A 21 -7.81 -4.61 -2.57
CA ASP A 21 -7.36 -4.99 -3.91
C ASP A 21 -6.29 -4.01 -4.40
N LEU A 22 -5.41 -3.61 -3.52
CA LEU A 22 -4.38 -2.66 -3.87
C LEU A 22 -3.42 -3.29 -4.86
N SER A 23 -3.18 -2.61 -5.96
CA SER A 23 -2.28 -3.08 -7.01
C SER A 23 -1.60 -1.90 -7.65
N TYR A 24 -0.60 -2.18 -8.48
CA TYR A 24 0.10 -1.11 -9.19
C TYR A 24 -0.84 -0.33 -10.11
N GLY A 25 -1.88 -0.97 -10.62
CA GLY A 25 -2.82 -0.32 -11.51
C GLY A 25 -3.88 0.53 -10.81
N ASN A 26 -4.01 0.40 -9.51
CA ASN A 26 -5.02 1.14 -8.75
C ASN A 26 -4.48 2.40 -8.09
N VAL A 27 -3.24 2.73 -8.33
CA VAL A 27 -2.63 3.97 -7.87
C VAL A 27 -2.34 4.80 -9.09
N LEU A 28 -3.15 5.83 -9.28
CA LEU A 28 -3.12 6.65 -10.49
C LEU A 28 -2.47 7.99 -10.21
N ILE A 29 -1.79 8.51 -11.21
CA ILE A 29 -1.16 9.81 -11.10
C ILE A 29 -1.79 10.75 -12.11
N HIS A 30 -2.34 11.85 -11.62
CA HIS A 30 -2.89 12.88 -12.47
C HIS A 30 -1.90 14.06 -12.51
N THR A 31 -1.50 14.45 -13.69
CA THR A 31 -0.56 15.55 -13.85
C THR A 31 -1.28 16.80 -14.36
N TYR A 32 -0.82 17.94 -13.91
CA TYR A 32 -1.38 19.22 -14.27
C TYR A 32 -0.36 20.01 -15.13
N ASP A 33 -0.85 21.01 -15.85
CA ASP A 33 -0.01 21.77 -16.78
C ASP A 33 1.18 22.46 -16.15
N ASP A 34 1.08 22.81 -14.88
CA ASP A 34 2.16 23.49 -14.17
C ASP A 34 3.21 22.53 -13.61
N GLY A 35 3.11 21.26 -13.93
CA GLY A 35 4.03 20.26 -13.42
C GLY A 35 3.61 19.66 -12.09
N ALA A 36 2.53 20.14 -11.50
CA ALA A 36 2.01 19.53 -10.27
C ALA A 36 1.38 18.17 -10.58
N PHE A 37 1.24 17.34 -9.58
CA PHE A 37 0.60 16.05 -9.74
C PHE A 37 -0.23 15.70 -8.51
N ALA A 38 -1.18 14.81 -8.70
CA ALA A 38 -1.97 14.26 -7.60
C ALA A 38 -2.01 12.75 -7.72
N VAL A 39 -1.88 12.07 -6.60
CA VAL A 39 -2.00 10.62 -6.55
C VAL A 39 -3.42 10.26 -6.16
N LYS A 40 -4.03 9.37 -6.90
CA LYS A 40 -5.38 8.90 -6.63
C LYS A 40 -5.37 7.39 -6.47
N VAL A 41 -6.05 6.92 -5.45
CA VAL A 41 -6.22 5.49 -5.25
C VAL A 41 -7.62 5.13 -5.73
N SER A 42 -7.69 4.17 -6.63
CA SER A 42 -8.96 3.82 -7.28
C SER A 42 -9.43 2.40 -6.94
N ASP A 43 -10.66 2.10 -7.31
CA ASP A 43 -11.27 0.77 -7.22
C ASP A 43 -11.42 0.19 -5.81
N PHE A 44 -11.34 1.03 -4.78
CA PHE A 44 -11.53 0.54 -3.42
C PHE A 44 -13.00 0.22 -3.13
N GLY A 45 -13.92 0.85 -3.83
CA GLY A 45 -15.35 0.56 -3.66
C GLY A 45 -15.71 -0.85 -4.12
N LEU A 46 -15.05 -1.34 -5.15
CA LEU A 46 -15.32 -2.65 -5.68
C LEU A 46 -14.85 -3.74 -4.73
N ALA A 47 -13.83 -3.49 -3.99
CA ALA A 47 -13.30 -4.48 -3.07
C ALA A 47 -14.31 -4.88 -2.00
N LYS A 48 -15.21 -3.97 -1.66
CA LYS A 48 -16.20 -4.26 -0.66
C LYS A 48 -17.19 -5.31 -1.16
N GLU A 49 -17.50 -5.29 -2.42
CA GLU A 49 -18.44 -6.23 -3.00
C GLU A 49 -17.81 -7.58 -3.22
N ARG A 50 -16.49 -7.64 -3.21
CA ARG A 50 -15.78 -8.89 -3.41
C ARG A 50 -15.78 -9.79 -2.20
N ASN A 51 -16.51 -9.45 -1.17
CA ASN A 51 -16.68 -10.35 -0.06
C ASN A 51 -17.62 -11.48 -0.44
N SER A 52 -18.20 -11.45 -1.63
CA SER A 52 -19.05 -12.54 -2.07
C SER A 52 -18.19 -13.65 -2.66
N ASP A 53 -18.70 -14.84 -2.64
CA ASP A 53 -17.97 -16.01 -3.10
C ASP A 53 -17.61 -15.96 -4.57
N LEU A 54 -18.28 -15.14 -5.31
CA LEU A 54 -18.07 -15.09 -6.74
C LEU A 54 -16.76 -14.47 -7.14
N THR A 55 -16.12 -13.79 -6.21
CA THR A 55 -14.98 -13.02 -6.57
C THR A 55 -13.67 -13.70 -6.36
N SER A 56 -13.71 -14.89 -5.86
CA SER A 56 -12.45 -15.55 -5.54
C SER A 56 -11.65 -15.91 -6.74
N THR A 57 -12.27 -16.06 -7.88
CA THR A 57 -11.53 -16.53 -8.96
C THR A 57 -11.10 -15.52 -9.90
N GLY A 58 -11.33 -14.69 -10.28
CA GLY A 58 -10.82 -13.92 -11.35
C GLY A 58 -10.26 -12.61 -10.94
N SER A 59 -10.42 -12.30 -9.69
CA SER A 59 -10.04 -10.98 -9.30
C SER A 59 -8.58 -10.82 -9.04
N SER A 60 -7.92 -11.90 -8.76
CA SER A 60 -6.53 -11.75 -8.46
C SER A 60 -5.81 -11.75 -9.76
N MET A 61 -5.87 -10.74 -10.44
CA MET A 61 -5.40 -10.77 -11.55
C MET A 61 -4.28 -10.01 -11.78
N LYS A 62 -3.97 -9.55 -12.83
CA LYS A 62 -2.79 -8.90 -13.24
C LYS A 62 -2.43 -7.77 -12.32
N GLY A 63 -1.28 -7.77 -11.75
CA GLY A 63 -0.78 -6.69 -10.91
C GLY A 63 -1.24 -6.69 -9.48
N SER A 64 -2.10 -7.63 -9.12
CA SER A 64 -2.55 -7.73 -7.74
C SER A 64 -1.42 -8.12 -6.83
N ILE A 65 -1.39 -7.50 -5.67
CA ILE A 65 -0.39 -7.80 -4.65
C ILE A 65 -1.12 -8.54 -3.54
N GLU A 66 -0.90 -9.84 -3.46
CA GLU A 66 -1.60 -10.68 -2.51
C GLU A 66 -0.77 -10.96 -1.28
N ASP A 67 -1.35 -10.72 -0.12
CA ASP A 67 -0.70 -11.02 1.15
C ASP A 67 -0.77 -12.52 1.42
N PRO A 68 0.37 -13.20 1.49
CA PRO A 68 0.35 -14.64 1.74
C PRO A 68 -0.18 -15.01 3.11
N ALA A 69 -0.24 -14.08 4.04
CA ALA A 69 -0.79 -14.33 5.36
C ALA A 69 -2.31 -14.29 5.38
N LEU A 70 -2.94 -13.74 4.33
CA LEU A 70 -4.39 -13.65 4.27
C LEU A 70 -4.95 -14.94 3.73
N LYS A 71 -5.74 -15.65 4.53
CA LYS A 71 -6.30 -16.93 4.12
C LYS A 71 -7.70 -16.80 3.56
N SER A 72 -8.44 -15.82 3.99
CA SER A 72 -9.79 -15.60 3.53
C SER A 72 -10.05 -14.13 3.38
N PHE A 73 -10.76 -13.75 2.34
CA PHE A 73 -11.08 -12.34 2.10
C PHE A 73 -11.90 -11.75 3.24
N LYS A 74 -12.65 -12.58 3.96
CA LYS A 74 -13.43 -12.12 5.09
C LYS A 74 -12.57 -11.62 6.23
N ASP A 75 -11.35 -12.13 6.33
CA ASP A 75 -10.45 -11.79 7.43
C ASP A 75 -9.59 -10.59 7.15
N PHE A 76 -9.88 -9.85 6.08
CA PHE A 76 -9.06 -8.74 5.66
C PHE A 76 -9.05 -7.63 6.71
N LYS A 77 -7.87 -7.19 7.07
CA LYS A 77 -7.63 -6.13 8.05
C LYS A 77 -6.68 -5.10 7.47
N PRO A 78 -6.55 -3.94 8.09
CA PRO A 78 -5.62 -2.93 7.60
C PRO A 78 -4.19 -3.42 7.39
N VAL A 79 -3.70 -4.35 8.20
CA VAL A 79 -2.34 -4.88 8.02
C VAL A 79 -2.17 -5.62 6.70
N ASN A 80 -3.26 -6.09 6.10
CA ASN A 80 -3.19 -6.74 4.80
C ASN A 80 -3.04 -5.71 3.68
N ASP A 81 -3.64 -4.55 3.81
CA ASP A 81 -3.36 -3.44 2.89
C ASP A 81 -1.92 -2.97 3.07
N ILE A 82 -1.41 -2.95 4.29
CA ILE A 82 -0.05 -2.49 4.58
C ILE A 82 0.98 -3.35 3.85
N TYR A 83 0.74 -4.64 3.73
CA TYR A 83 1.61 -5.48 2.94
C TYR A 83 1.72 -4.95 1.51
N SER A 84 0.59 -4.68 0.90
CA SER A 84 0.56 -4.15 -0.48
C SER A 84 1.15 -2.75 -0.56
N ILE A 85 0.94 -1.93 0.46
CA ILE A 85 1.51 -0.58 0.51
C ILE A 85 3.03 -0.65 0.41
N GLY A 86 3.67 -1.62 1.07
CA GLY A 86 5.12 -1.78 0.98
C GLY A 86 5.60 -1.98 -0.45
N PHE A 87 4.90 -2.79 -1.22
CA PHE A 87 5.24 -3.03 -2.62
C PHE A 87 5.04 -1.79 -3.47
N ILE A 88 3.97 -1.05 -3.22
CA ILE A 88 3.70 0.17 -3.98
C ILE A 88 4.72 1.26 -3.66
N LEU A 89 5.09 1.43 -2.39
CA LEU A 89 6.15 2.36 -2.03
C LEU A 89 7.45 1.98 -2.72
N ASN A 90 7.78 0.71 -2.71
CA ASN A 90 8.99 0.23 -3.38
C ASN A 90 8.97 0.62 -4.86
N TYR A 91 7.85 0.42 -5.53
CA TYR A 91 7.72 0.76 -6.94
C TYR A 91 7.82 2.27 -7.18
N ILE A 92 7.24 3.08 -6.32
CA ILE A 92 7.32 4.53 -6.45
C ILE A 92 8.78 5.01 -6.40
N PHE A 93 9.58 4.42 -5.51
CA PHE A 93 10.95 4.88 -5.34
C PHE A 93 11.96 4.21 -6.27
N THR A 94 11.73 2.98 -6.68
CA THR A 94 12.70 2.23 -7.46
C THR A 94 12.29 1.94 -8.89
N GLY A 95 11.00 2.01 -9.19
CA GLY A 95 10.47 1.59 -10.48
C GLY A 95 10.52 0.09 -10.68
N ARG A 96 10.81 -0.67 -9.64
CA ARG A 96 10.96 -2.13 -9.71
C ARG A 96 9.96 -2.80 -8.79
N ARG A 97 9.68 -4.06 -9.08
CA ARG A 97 8.76 -4.84 -8.26
C ARG A 97 9.46 -5.68 -7.19
N ASP A 98 10.75 -5.96 -7.37
CA ASP A 98 11.51 -6.66 -6.35
C ASP A 98 11.83 -5.68 -5.22
N LEU A 99 11.64 -6.13 -4.00
CA LEU A 99 11.72 -5.25 -2.84
C LEU A 99 13.15 -4.81 -2.53
N LEU A 100 13.28 -3.54 -2.20
CA LEU A 100 14.56 -2.95 -1.84
C LEU A 100 15.06 -3.54 -0.53
N ALA A 101 16.29 -4.00 -0.53
CA ALA A 101 16.91 -4.60 0.64
C ALA A 101 18.38 -4.17 0.73
N ASP A 102 18.58 -2.85 0.72
CA ASP A 102 19.93 -2.30 0.71
C ASP A 102 20.41 -1.80 2.07
N GLY A 103 19.64 -2.05 3.12
CA GLY A 103 19.99 -1.60 4.46
C GLY A 103 19.67 -0.13 4.73
N SER A 104 19.09 0.58 3.76
CA SER A 104 18.72 1.97 3.96
C SER A 104 17.49 2.08 4.85
N ARG A 105 17.23 3.28 5.33
CA ARG A 105 16.02 3.53 6.11
C ARG A 105 14.77 3.27 5.29
N LEU A 106 14.77 3.70 4.03
CA LEU A 106 13.65 3.43 3.13
C LEU A 106 13.47 1.92 2.95
N GLY A 107 14.53 1.20 2.71
CA GLY A 107 14.48 -0.26 2.59
C GLY A 107 13.90 -0.91 3.85
N SER A 108 14.29 -0.42 5.02
CA SER A 108 13.75 -0.93 6.28
C SER A 108 12.26 -0.70 6.43
N ILE A 109 11.78 0.46 6.00
CA ILE A 109 10.34 0.76 6.03
C ILE A 109 9.59 -0.19 5.11
N ILE A 110 10.10 -0.39 3.89
CA ILE A 110 9.48 -1.29 2.91
C ILE A 110 9.46 -2.72 3.44
N GLN A 111 10.55 -3.18 4.01
CA GLN A 111 10.65 -4.52 4.56
C GLN A 111 9.68 -4.72 5.72
N LYS A 112 9.52 -3.71 6.55
CA LYS A 112 8.58 -3.81 7.67
C LYS A 112 7.13 -3.86 7.19
N CYS A 113 6.78 -3.07 6.17
CA CYS A 113 5.44 -3.14 5.59
C CYS A 113 5.13 -4.55 5.09
N SER A 114 6.10 -5.17 4.44
CA SER A 114 5.91 -6.43 3.75
C SER A 114 6.38 -7.66 4.54
N ALA A 115 6.54 -7.51 5.85
CA ALA A 115 6.96 -8.65 6.67
C ALA A 115 5.99 -9.82 6.52
N THR A 116 6.52 -11.02 6.53
CA THR A 116 5.72 -12.23 6.35
C THR A 116 4.68 -12.36 7.46
N ASN A 117 5.11 -12.12 8.69
CA ASN A 117 4.19 -12.16 9.83
C ASN A 117 3.49 -10.80 9.97
N PRO A 118 2.16 -10.75 9.87
CA PRO A 118 1.44 -9.47 10.01
C PRO A 118 1.73 -8.73 11.32
N ALA A 119 2.04 -9.45 12.38
CA ALA A 119 2.34 -8.82 13.67
C ALA A 119 3.64 -8.02 13.63
N ASP A 120 4.52 -8.32 12.69
CA ASP A 120 5.80 -7.61 12.55
C ASP A 120 5.72 -6.39 11.64
N ARG A 121 4.57 -6.15 11.05
CA ARG A 121 4.37 -5.01 10.16
C ARG A 121 3.99 -3.76 10.92
N TYR A 122 3.98 -2.62 10.24
CA TYR A 122 3.29 -1.47 10.78
C TYR A 122 1.83 -1.85 11.00
N GLN A 123 1.27 -1.39 12.09
CA GLN A 123 -0.14 -1.68 12.38
C GLN A 123 -1.07 -0.58 11.87
N THR A 124 -0.52 0.57 11.51
CA THR A 124 -1.27 1.69 10.97
C THR A 124 -0.48 2.36 9.86
N VAL A 125 -1.18 2.97 8.93
CA VAL A 125 -0.54 3.78 7.89
C VAL A 125 0.13 5.00 8.51
N LYS A 126 -0.45 5.53 9.58
CA LYS A 126 0.15 6.65 10.29
C LYS A 126 1.58 6.33 10.74
N GLY A 127 1.82 5.11 11.21
CA GLY A 127 3.16 4.69 11.59
C GLY A 127 4.15 4.75 10.44
N ILE A 128 3.70 4.36 9.25
CA ILE A 128 4.52 4.45 8.04
C ILE A 128 4.83 5.92 7.74
N ILE A 129 3.82 6.77 7.80
CA ILE A 129 3.99 8.20 7.51
C ILE A 129 5.01 8.83 8.47
N GLU A 130 4.94 8.50 9.73
CA GLU A 130 5.87 9.04 10.72
C GLU A 130 7.31 8.64 10.42
N ASP A 131 7.54 7.39 10.06
CA ASP A 131 8.88 6.92 9.73
C ASP A 131 9.36 7.49 8.40
N MET A 132 8.47 7.69 7.44
CA MET A 132 8.83 8.31 6.17
C MET A 132 9.25 9.78 6.36
N LYS A 133 8.57 10.49 7.25
CA LYS A 133 8.95 11.87 7.54
C LYS A 133 10.34 11.98 8.14
N LYS A 134 10.74 11.00 8.95
CA LYS A 134 12.09 10.97 9.49
C LYS A 134 13.12 10.74 8.40
N THR A 135 12.74 10.03 7.35
CA THR A 135 13.63 9.77 6.23
C THR A 135 13.83 11.01 5.38
N GLU A 136 12.77 11.78 5.20
CA GLU A 136 12.85 12.99 4.40
C GLU A 136 13.50 14.17 5.12
N CYS A 137 13.57 14.08 6.43
CA CYS A 137 14.14 15.14 7.22
C CYS A 137 15.58 14.84 7.48
N PRO A 138 16.44 15.32 6.68
CA PRO A 138 17.80 15.02 6.80
C PRO A 138 18.30 15.78 7.90
N VAL A 139 18.54 15.45 8.82
CA VAL A 139 19.11 16.01 9.71
C VAL A 139 19.47 16.87 9.98
N GLY A 140 19.21 17.00 10.00
CA GLY A 140 19.76 17.80 10.58
C GLY A 140 20.70 17.90 11.24
#